data_b028ebe3cf61146318571adda0183ac2
#
_entry.id   b028ebe3cf61146318571adda0183ac2
#
_cell.length_a   1.000
_cell.length_b   1.000
_cell.length_c   1.000
_cell.angle_alpha   90.00
_cell.angle_beta   90.00
_cell.angle_gamma   90.00
#
_symmetry.space_group_name_H-M   'P 1'
#
loop_
_entity.id
_entity.type
_entity.pdbx_description
1 polymer ?
#
loop_
_entity_poly.entity_id
_entity_poly.type
_entity_poly.pdbx_seq_one_letter_code
_entity_poly.pdbx_strand_id
1 'polypeptide(L)'
;MTFHTHEELDVTVVAVAPVGYRVDAQGSPGFIDQVKHPSFRDPDTAPPTVGDTLHVVVLDPDRDPPRFSALEADIDIARRLRGAP
;
A
#
# COMPACT_ATOMS: atom_id res chain seq x y z
N MET A 1 3.37 16.37 -0.77
CA MET A 1 2.76 15.85 0.48
C MET A 1 3.76 14.94 1.17
N THR A 2 3.88 15.07 2.49
CA THR A 2 4.81 14.24 3.27
C THR A 2 4.03 13.13 3.95
N PHE A 3 4.48 11.88 3.77
CA PHE A 3 3.89 10.73 4.44
C PHE A 3 4.71 10.38 5.69
N HIS A 4 4.03 9.82 6.68
CA HIS A 4 4.67 9.33 7.89
C HIS A 4 4.58 7.81 7.96
N THR A 5 5.64 7.18 8.45
CA THR A 5 5.64 5.73 8.67
C THR A 5 4.44 5.33 9.52
N HIS A 6 3.77 4.24 9.13
CA HIS A 6 2.57 3.69 9.77
C HIS A 6 1.28 4.49 9.55
N GLU A 7 1.31 5.56 8.79
CA GLU A 7 0.10 6.29 8.41
C GLU A 7 -0.76 5.42 7.48
N GLU A 8 -2.08 5.45 7.67
CA GLU A 8 -3.04 4.76 6.79
C GLU A 8 -3.68 5.75 5.83
N LEU A 9 -3.92 5.31 4.60
CA LEU A 9 -4.61 6.12 3.60
C LEU A 9 -5.17 5.23 2.48
N ASP A 10 -6.05 5.81 1.67
CA ASP A 10 -6.54 5.16 0.47
C ASP A 10 -5.73 5.66 -0.74
N VAL A 11 -5.40 4.73 -1.63
CA VAL A 11 -4.65 5.03 -2.86
C VAL A 11 -5.37 4.43 -4.06
N THR A 12 -5.10 4.96 -5.25
CA THR A 12 -5.67 4.46 -6.50
C THR A 12 -4.57 3.83 -7.34
N VAL A 13 -4.80 2.61 -7.83
CA VAL A 13 -3.86 1.91 -8.70
C VAL A 13 -3.84 2.61 -10.06
N VAL A 14 -2.65 3.01 -10.51
CA VAL A 14 -2.48 3.69 -11.81
C VAL A 14 -1.69 2.86 -12.82
N ALA A 15 -0.95 1.84 -12.37
CA ALA A 15 -0.25 0.92 -13.27
C ALA A 15 0.00 -0.40 -12.56
N VAL A 16 0.01 -1.49 -13.32
CA VAL A 16 0.29 -2.84 -12.83
C VAL A 16 1.56 -3.33 -13.53
N ALA A 17 2.50 -3.82 -12.74
CA ALA A 17 3.77 -4.36 -13.23
C ALA A 17 4.01 -5.73 -12.59
N PRO A 18 4.92 -6.57 -13.17
CA PRO A 18 5.20 -7.89 -12.58
C PRO A 18 5.71 -7.83 -11.15
N VAL A 19 6.39 -6.75 -10.76
CA VAL A 19 7.00 -6.62 -9.44
C VAL A 19 6.11 -5.90 -8.44
N GLY A 20 5.01 -5.29 -8.88
CA GLY A 20 4.11 -4.58 -7.98
C GLY A 20 3.19 -3.60 -8.69
N TYR A 21 2.69 -2.62 -7.92
CA TYR A 21 1.65 -1.71 -8.38
C TYR A 21 2.05 -0.28 -8.10
N ARG A 22 1.97 0.56 -9.15
CA ARG A 22 2.15 1.99 -8.98
C ARG A 22 0.79 2.57 -8.59
N VAL A 23 0.81 3.48 -7.63
CA VAL A 23 -0.42 4.06 -7.08
C VAL A 23 -0.32 5.57 -7.01
N ASP A 24 -1.49 6.21 -7.03
CA ASP A 24 -1.62 7.62 -6.72
C ASP A 24 -2.12 7.75 -5.28
N ALA A 25 -1.30 8.38 -4.45
CA ALA A 25 -1.57 8.57 -3.04
C ALA A 25 -1.92 10.04 -2.82
N GLN A 26 -3.18 10.39 -3.07
CA GLN A 26 -3.70 11.75 -2.86
C GLN A 26 -2.89 12.80 -3.64
N GLY A 27 -2.59 12.51 -4.90
CA GLY A 27 -1.83 13.39 -5.78
C GLY A 27 -0.34 13.15 -5.81
N SER A 28 0.17 12.22 -5.02
CA SER A 28 1.60 11.86 -4.95
C SER A 28 1.81 10.42 -5.40
N PRO A 29 2.91 10.11 -6.10
CA PRO A 29 3.18 8.74 -6.51
C PRO A 29 3.57 7.86 -5.34
N GLY A 30 3.22 6.57 -5.43
CA GLY A 30 3.62 5.57 -4.48
C GLY A 30 3.74 4.21 -5.15
N PHE A 31 4.24 3.22 -4.40
CA PHE A 31 4.44 1.88 -4.93
C PHE A 31 4.10 0.82 -3.88
N ILE A 32 3.44 -0.25 -4.33
CA ILE A 32 3.13 -1.42 -3.49
C ILE A 32 3.84 -2.60 -4.12
N ASP A 33 4.81 -3.20 -3.41
CA ASP A 33 5.44 -4.43 -3.89
C ASP A 33 4.40 -5.54 -3.99
N GLN A 34 4.54 -6.43 -4.99
CA GLN A 34 3.56 -7.49 -5.20
C GLN A 34 3.35 -8.34 -3.94
N VAL A 35 4.40 -8.57 -3.14
CA VAL A 35 4.31 -9.35 -1.91
C VAL A 35 3.53 -8.63 -0.81
N LYS A 36 3.25 -7.35 -0.98
CA LYS A 36 2.51 -6.52 -0.03
C LYS A 36 1.05 -6.32 -0.43
N HIS A 37 0.55 -7.15 -1.33
CA HIS A 37 -0.87 -7.24 -1.65
C HIS A 37 -1.37 -8.65 -1.33
N PRO A 38 -2.60 -8.79 -0.76
CA PRO A 38 -3.13 -10.11 -0.37
C PRO A 38 -3.14 -11.16 -1.49
N SER A 39 -3.32 -10.73 -2.74
CA SER A 39 -3.39 -11.65 -3.88
C SER A 39 -2.10 -12.43 -4.11
N PHE A 40 -0.97 -11.97 -3.57
CA PHE A 40 0.31 -12.66 -3.78
C PHE A 40 0.30 -14.08 -3.19
N ARG A 41 -0.37 -14.26 -2.04
CA ARG A 41 -0.40 -15.55 -1.33
C ARG A 41 -1.78 -16.18 -1.32
N ASP A 42 -2.81 -15.44 -1.66
CA ASP A 42 -4.19 -15.93 -1.63
C ASP A 42 -4.71 -16.04 -3.06
N PRO A 43 -4.83 -17.28 -3.59
CA PRO A 43 -5.31 -17.47 -4.97
C PRO A 43 -6.78 -17.06 -5.16
N ASP A 44 -7.55 -16.94 -4.07
CA ASP A 44 -8.94 -16.50 -4.14
C ASP A 44 -9.09 -14.99 -4.15
N THR A 45 -8.04 -14.25 -3.87
CA THR A 45 -8.04 -12.79 -3.92
C THR A 45 -7.53 -12.33 -5.28
N ALA A 46 -8.35 -11.58 -6.01
CA ALA A 46 -7.96 -11.05 -7.30
C ALA A 46 -6.85 -10.00 -7.15
N PRO A 47 -5.85 -9.99 -8.05
CA PRO A 47 -4.87 -8.91 -8.06
C PRO A 47 -5.54 -7.59 -8.43
N PRO A 48 -4.99 -6.46 -7.97
CA PRO A 48 -5.58 -5.15 -8.27
C PRO A 48 -5.44 -4.81 -9.76
N THR A 49 -6.38 -4.00 -10.24
CA THR A 49 -6.37 -3.48 -11.60
C THR A 49 -6.32 -1.95 -11.55
N VAL A 50 -5.93 -1.36 -12.67
CA VAL A 50 -5.91 0.12 -12.79
C VAL A 50 -7.29 0.69 -12.48
N GLY A 51 -7.34 1.69 -11.62
CA GLY A 51 -8.57 2.32 -11.16
C GLY A 51 -9.07 1.82 -9.83
N ASP A 52 -8.55 0.69 -9.34
CA ASP A 52 -8.96 0.17 -8.02
C ASP A 52 -8.47 1.09 -6.91
N THR A 53 -9.30 1.23 -5.87
CA THR A 53 -8.92 1.93 -4.65
C THR A 53 -8.51 0.89 -3.61
N LEU A 54 -7.33 1.10 -3.01
CA LEU A 54 -6.80 0.21 -1.98
C LEU A 54 -6.57 1.00 -0.69
N HIS A 55 -6.92 0.37 0.44
CA HIS A 55 -6.56 0.91 1.75
C HIS A 55 -5.19 0.38 2.13
N VAL A 56 -4.26 1.27 2.46
CA VAL A 56 -2.86 0.90 2.66
C VAL A 56 -2.27 1.58 3.88
N VAL A 57 -1.09 1.12 4.28
CA VAL A 57 -0.29 1.73 5.32
C VAL A 57 1.08 2.08 4.73
N VAL A 58 1.64 3.20 5.19
CA VAL A 58 2.97 3.65 4.78
C VAL A 58 4.03 2.77 5.43
N LEU A 59 4.86 2.11 4.63
CA LEU A 59 5.99 1.31 5.10
C LEU A 59 7.28 2.13 5.14
N ASP A 60 7.58 2.81 4.05
CA ASP A 60 8.83 3.54 3.91
C ASP A 60 8.57 4.84 3.13
N PRO A 61 8.40 5.95 3.86
CA PRO A 61 8.11 7.23 3.22
C PRO A 61 9.34 7.88 2.59
N ASP A 62 10.54 7.41 2.91
CA ASP A 62 11.79 8.00 2.43
C ASP A 62 12.24 7.46 1.10
N ARG A 63 11.64 6.37 0.62
CA ARG A 63 11.93 5.86 -0.71
C ARG A 63 11.24 6.69 -1.78
N ASP A 64 11.77 6.65 -2.99
CA ASP A 64 11.22 7.37 -4.14
C ASP A 64 10.88 6.36 -5.25
N PRO A 65 9.58 6.08 -5.46
CA PRO A 65 8.42 6.58 -4.70
C PRO A 65 8.29 5.90 -3.34
N PRO A 66 7.52 6.50 -2.41
CA PRO A 66 7.25 5.88 -1.11
C PRO A 66 6.62 4.49 -1.27
N ARG A 67 6.90 3.61 -0.31
CA ARG A 67 6.39 2.23 -0.31
C ARG A 67 5.22 2.10 0.65
N PHE A 68 4.18 1.39 0.18
CA PHE A 68 2.97 1.11 0.95
C PHE A 68 2.71 -0.38 1.01
N SER A 69 1.89 -0.80 1.98
CA SER A 69 1.40 -2.17 2.09
C SER A 69 -0.12 -2.18 2.14
N ALA A 70 -0.72 -3.09 1.38
CA ALA A 70 -2.15 -3.37 1.45
C ALA A 70 -2.45 -4.62 2.30
N LEU A 71 -1.44 -5.21 2.96
CA LEU A 71 -1.63 -6.37 3.81
C LEU A 71 -2.29 -5.96 5.13
N GLU A 72 -3.34 -6.70 5.51
CA GLU A 72 -4.05 -6.45 6.76
C GLU A 72 -3.15 -6.59 7.97
N ALA A 73 -2.23 -7.57 7.94
CA ALA A 73 -1.26 -7.76 9.02
C ALA A 73 -0.37 -6.54 9.23
N ASP A 74 0.10 -5.92 8.14
CA ASP A 74 0.94 -4.72 8.23
C ASP A 74 0.13 -3.52 8.75
N ILE A 75 -1.14 -3.42 8.34
CA ILE A 75 -2.03 -2.37 8.83
C ILE A 75 -2.26 -2.52 10.33
N ASP A 76 -2.49 -3.75 10.80
CA ASP A 76 -2.69 -4.01 12.23
C ASP A 76 -1.45 -3.69 13.05
N ILE A 77 -0.27 -4.07 12.55
CA ILE A 77 0.99 -3.74 13.22
C ILE A 77 1.16 -2.22 13.32
N ALA A 78 0.88 -1.51 12.23
CA ALA A 78 1.00 -0.05 12.21
C ALA A 78 0.07 0.61 13.23
N ARG A 79 -1.15 0.10 13.37
CA ARG A 79 -2.10 0.61 14.36
C ARG A 79 -1.60 0.46 15.78
N ARG A 80 -0.97 -0.70 16.09
CA ARG A 80 -0.36 -0.94 17.39
C ARG A 80 0.80 0.02 17.65
N LEU A 81 1.64 0.22 16.63
CA LEU A 81 2.82 1.09 16.75
C LEU A 81 2.45 2.57 16.87
N ARG A 82 1.29 2.97 16.35
CA ARG A 82 0.78 4.34 16.55
C ARG A 82 0.19 4.55 17.95
N GLY A 83 0.17 3.51 18.77
CA GLY A 83 -0.40 3.60 20.10
C GLY A 83 -1.91 3.53 20.13
N ALA A 84 -2.54 3.02 19.08
CA ALA A 84 -3.97 2.77 19.08
C ALA A 84 -4.30 1.69 20.10
N PRO A 85 -5.33 1.85 20.92
CA PRO A 85 -5.71 0.85 21.91
C PRO A 85 -6.22 -0.43 21.24
#